data_dfea8fa845ebd058f0bf08fb331f7e4f
#
_entry.id   dfea8fa845ebd058f0bf08fb331f7e4f
#
_cell.length_a   1.000
_cell.length_b   1.000
_cell.length_c   1.000
_cell.angle_alpha   90.00
_cell.angle_beta   90.00
_cell.angle_gamma   90.00
#
_symmetry.space_group_name_H-M   'P 1'
#
loop_
_entity.id
_entity.type
_entity.pdbx_description
1 polymer ?
#
loop_
_entity_poly.entity_id
_entity_poly.type
_entity_poly.pdbx_seq_one_letter_code
_entity_poly.pdbx_strand_id
1 'polypeptide(L)'
;MAETYTLHVAGLTRELTRCKLNDHMDIAAFIMLGDTELTVAAAGELLKKCPDFDILLTAEAKGIPLAHEMSRQSGKPYVCARKGEKLYMTDPVVVEDQSITTAGKQKLVIDR
;
A
#
# COMPACT_ATOMS: atom_id res chain seq x y z
N MET A 1 -12.93 -15.72 -19.68
CA MET A 1 -11.73 -15.86 -18.87
C MET A 1 -10.95 -14.56 -18.90
N ALA A 2 -10.59 -14.03 -17.75
CA ALA A 2 -9.85 -12.77 -17.70
C ALA A 2 -8.41 -12.99 -18.19
N GLU A 3 -7.91 -12.04 -18.95
CA GLU A 3 -6.50 -12.04 -19.30
C GLU A 3 -5.66 -11.68 -18.08
N THR A 4 -4.44 -12.16 -18.06
CA THR A 4 -3.50 -11.88 -16.97
C THR A 4 -2.26 -11.20 -17.53
N TYR A 5 -1.59 -10.49 -16.65
CA TYR A 5 -0.26 -9.92 -16.89
C TYR A 5 0.73 -10.59 -15.93
N THR A 6 1.80 -11.13 -16.48
CA THR A 6 2.82 -11.79 -15.65
C THR A 6 3.78 -10.72 -15.09
N LEU A 7 3.88 -10.66 -13.78
CA LEU A 7 4.78 -9.73 -13.09
C LEU A 7 5.88 -10.51 -12.37
N HIS A 8 7.13 -10.09 -12.60
CA HIS A 8 8.29 -10.59 -11.86
C HIS A 8 8.70 -9.53 -10.85
N VAL A 9 8.59 -9.85 -9.58
CA VAL A 9 8.86 -8.89 -8.51
C VAL A 9 9.46 -9.59 -7.30
N ALA A 10 10.52 -9.01 -6.74
CA ALA A 10 11.19 -9.51 -5.53
C ALA A 10 11.57 -11.00 -5.62
N GLY A 11 12.00 -11.43 -6.81
CA GLY A 11 12.36 -12.83 -7.05
C GLY A 11 11.17 -13.78 -7.21
N LEU A 12 9.96 -13.27 -7.20
CA LEU A 12 8.73 -14.06 -7.33
C LEU A 12 8.03 -13.72 -8.64
N THR A 13 7.15 -14.64 -9.07
CA THR A 13 6.33 -14.45 -10.26
C THR A 13 4.87 -14.45 -9.84
N ARG A 14 4.11 -13.49 -10.33
CA ARG A 14 2.66 -13.39 -10.05
C ARG A 14 1.91 -13.10 -11.32
N GLU A 15 0.75 -13.74 -11.47
CA GLU A 15 -0.18 -13.49 -12.56
C GLU A 15 -1.23 -12.49 -12.08
N LEU A 16 -1.23 -11.29 -12.67
CA LEU A 16 -2.16 -10.23 -12.29
C LEU A 16 -3.36 -10.22 -13.21
N THR A 17 -4.56 -10.21 -12.63
CA THR A 17 -5.79 -10.14 -13.41
C THR A 17 -5.91 -8.77 -14.05
N ARG A 18 -6.16 -8.73 -15.36
CA ARG A 18 -6.43 -7.47 -16.06
C ARG A 18 -7.88 -7.10 -15.88
N CYS A 19 -8.12 -5.87 -15.44
CA CYS A 19 -9.46 -5.34 -15.17
C CYS A 19 -9.68 -4.05 -15.93
N LYS A 20 -10.89 -3.89 -16.48
CA LYS A 20 -11.28 -2.65 -17.14
C LYS A 20 -11.61 -1.60 -16.09
N LEU A 21 -10.86 -0.50 -16.08
CA LEU A 21 -11.12 0.62 -15.17
C LEU A 21 -12.16 1.58 -15.76
N ASN A 22 -12.02 1.90 -17.04
CA ASN A 22 -12.95 2.72 -17.81
C ASN A 22 -12.77 2.44 -19.30
N ASP A 23 -13.44 3.20 -20.17
CA ASP A 23 -13.40 2.97 -21.62
C ASP A 23 -12.01 3.18 -22.23
N HIS A 24 -11.12 3.85 -21.53
CA HIS A 24 -9.80 4.22 -22.04
C HIS A 24 -8.65 3.53 -21.30
N MET A 25 -8.91 2.79 -20.22
CA MET A 25 -7.84 2.27 -19.38
C MET A 25 -8.19 0.91 -18.78
N ASP A 26 -7.28 -0.04 -18.94
CA ASP A 26 -7.28 -1.29 -18.18
C ASP A 26 -6.16 -1.24 -17.17
N ILE A 27 -6.33 -1.94 -16.06
CA ILE A 27 -5.30 -2.10 -15.04
C ILE A 27 -5.00 -3.58 -14.85
N ALA A 28 -3.77 -3.88 -14.46
CA ALA A 28 -3.39 -5.20 -13.96
C ALA A 28 -3.49 -5.12 -12.43
N ALA A 29 -4.42 -5.89 -11.86
CA ALA A 29 -4.69 -5.79 -10.43
C ALA A 29 -3.54 -6.42 -9.63
N PHE A 30 -2.76 -5.57 -8.97
CA PHE A 30 -1.69 -5.99 -8.09
C PHE A 30 -2.20 -6.00 -6.66
N ILE A 31 -2.40 -7.21 -6.12
CA ILE A 31 -2.98 -7.38 -4.79
C ILE A 31 -1.99 -8.11 -3.91
N MET A 32 -1.48 -7.40 -2.91
CA MET A 32 -0.53 -7.97 -1.94
C MET A 32 -1.23 -8.50 -0.70
N LEU A 33 -2.46 -8.05 -0.42
CA LEU A 33 -3.22 -8.51 0.74
C LEU A 33 -3.44 -10.01 0.70
N GLY A 34 -3.04 -10.69 1.76
CA GLY A 34 -3.15 -12.14 1.84
C GLY A 34 -1.99 -12.91 1.24
N ASP A 35 -1.11 -12.25 0.50
CA ASP A 35 0.07 -12.87 -0.10
C ASP A 35 1.28 -12.64 0.79
N THR A 36 1.43 -13.49 1.79
CA THR A 36 2.49 -13.36 2.79
C THR A 36 3.88 -13.48 2.19
N GLU A 37 4.08 -14.43 1.30
CA GLU A 37 5.38 -14.63 0.64
C GLU A 37 5.81 -13.38 -0.12
N LEU A 38 4.90 -12.81 -0.89
CA LEU A 38 5.19 -11.59 -1.64
C LEU A 38 5.46 -10.40 -0.70
N THR A 39 4.68 -10.28 0.37
CA THR A 39 4.85 -9.19 1.33
C THR A 39 6.23 -9.23 1.99
N VAL A 40 6.66 -10.41 2.43
CA VAL A 40 7.98 -10.58 3.06
C VAL A 40 9.10 -10.28 2.07
N ALA A 41 9.02 -10.84 0.86
CA ALA A 41 10.04 -10.65 -0.16
C ALA A 41 10.12 -9.20 -0.63
N ALA A 42 8.98 -8.58 -0.88
CA ALA A 42 8.94 -7.18 -1.31
C ALA A 42 9.47 -6.24 -0.24
N ALA A 43 9.12 -6.47 1.03
CA ALA A 43 9.62 -5.67 2.14
C ALA A 43 11.15 -5.71 2.21
N GLY A 44 11.73 -6.90 2.09
CA GLY A 44 13.19 -7.06 2.10
C GLY A 44 13.87 -6.32 0.96
N GLU A 45 13.33 -6.43 -0.25
CA GLU A 45 13.88 -5.74 -1.42
C GLU A 45 13.76 -4.23 -1.32
N LEU A 46 12.63 -3.73 -0.84
CA LEU A 46 12.43 -2.30 -0.67
C LEU A 46 13.38 -1.72 0.38
N LEU A 47 13.60 -2.43 1.48
CA LEU A 47 14.51 -1.98 2.53
C LEU A 47 15.95 -1.86 2.02
N LYS A 48 16.35 -2.72 1.09
CA LYS A 48 17.69 -2.63 0.48
C LYS A 48 17.85 -1.36 -0.36
N LYS A 49 16.76 -0.83 -0.89
CA LYS A 49 16.75 0.33 -1.77
C LYS A 49 16.41 1.63 -1.06
N CYS A 50 15.88 1.56 0.15
CA CYS A 50 15.51 2.73 0.91
C CYS A 50 16.75 3.44 1.47
N PRO A 51 16.76 4.78 1.49
CA PRO A 51 17.71 5.51 2.31
C PRO A 51 17.42 5.29 3.79
N ASP A 52 18.29 5.74 4.66
CA ASP A 52 18.04 5.69 6.09
C ASP A 52 16.78 6.49 6.42
N PHE A 53 15.97 5.96 7.34
CA PHE A 53 14.73 6.58 7.75
C PHE A 53 14.48 6.32 9.23
N ASP A 54 13.63 7.13 9.85
CA ASP A 54 13.26 7.00 11.25
C ASP A 54 11.91 6.33 11.43
N ILE A 55 11.01 6.48 10.45
CA ILE A 55 9.64 6.01 10.53
C ILE A 55 9.11 5.71 9.13
N LEU A 56 8.23 4.74 9.05
CA LEU A 56 7.53 4.39 7.82
C LEU A 56 6.14 5.00 7.84
N LEU A 57 5.65 5.42 6.69
CA LEU A 57 4.31 5.95 6.54
C LEU A 57 3.57 5.17 5.48
N THR A 58 2.37 4.73 5.79
CA THR A 58 1.48 4.08 4.84
C THR A 58 0.08 4.66 4.97
N ALA A 59 -0.72 4.45 3.93
CA ALA A 59 -2.14 4.82 3.95
C ALA A 59 -3.01 3.56 4.01
N GLU A 60 -4.19 3.67 4.63
CA GLU A 60 -5.20 2.61 4.60
C GLU A 60 -5.54 2.28 3.14
N ALA A 61 -5.72 1.05 2.72
CA ALA A 61 -5.63 -0.14 3.59
C ALA A 61 -4.57 -1.12 3.09
N LYS A 62 -4.30 -1.16 1.79
CA LYS A 62 -3.51 -2.23 1.16
C LYS A 62 -2.02 -2.14 1.47
N GLY A 63 -1.53 -0.96 1.81
CA GLY A 63 -0.13 -0.77 2.18
C GLY A 63 0.21 -1.17 3.61
N ILE A 64 -0.79 -1.44 4.44
CA ILE A 64 -0.58 -1.75 5.86
C ILE A 64 0.27 -3.01 6.05
N PRO A 65 -0.03 -4.16 5.40
CA PRO A 65 0.79 -5.34 5.59
C PRO A 65 2.24 -5.14 5.17
N LEU A 66 2.48 -4.43 4.08
CA LEU A 66 3.84 -4.15 3.61
C LEU A 66 4.58 -3.26 4.60
N ALA A 67 3.96 -2.20 5.08
CA ALA A 67 4.57 -1.30 6.06
C ALA A 67 4.86 -2.04 7.37
N HIS A 68 3.94 -2.88 7.82
CA HIS A 68 4.14 -3.69 9.02
C HIS A 68 5.36 -4.61 8.88
N GLU A 69 5.46 -5.31 7.74
CA GLU A 69 6.58 -6.23 7.51
C GLU A 69 7.90 -5.48 7.38
N MET A 70 7.91 -4.32 6.72
CA MET A 70 9.10 -3.47 6.65
C MET A 70 9.49 -2.97 8.05
N SER A 71 8.51 -2.65 8.90
CA SER A 71 8.73 -2.27 10.29
C SER A 71 9.37 -3.42 11.07
N ARG A 72 8.84 -4.63 10.90
CA ARG A 72 9.38 -5.82 11.57
C ARG A 72 10.83 -6.09 11.17
N GLN A 73 11.14 -6.03 9.87
CA GLN A 73 12.47 -6.32 9.37
C GLN A 73 13.49 -5.23 9.71
N SER A 74 13.07 -3.97 9.70
CA SER A 74 13.97 -2.84 9.93
C SER A 74 14.12 -2.46 11.41
N GLY A 75 13.16 -2.85 12.24
CA GLY A 75 13.11 -2.41 13.63
C GLY A 75 12.62 -0.98 13.80
N LYS A 76 12.14 -0.34 12.74
CA LYS A 76 11.62 1.04 12.77
C LYS A 76 10.10 1.02 12.89
N PRO A 77 9.49 1.99 13.59
CA PRO A 77 8.04 2.05 13.70
C PRO A 77 7.38 2.48 12.39
N TYR A 78 6.08 2.27 12.30
CA TYR A 78 5.31 2.79 11.18
C TYR A 78 4.03 3.47 11.65
N VAL A 79 3.54 4.39 10.83
CA VAL A 79 2.30 5.14 11.05
C VAL A 79 1.38 4.88 9.86
N CYS A 80 0.10 4.71 10.15
CA CYS A 80 -0.92 4.55 9.11
C CYS A 80 -1.78 5.80 9.01
N ALA A 81 -1.81 6.42 7.83
CA ALA A 81 -2.74 7.50 7.54
C ALA A 81 -4.11 6.87 7.31
N ARG A 82 -5.08 7.23 8.13
CA ARG A 82 -6.43 6.68 8.11
C ARG A 82 -7.32 7.46 7.14
N LYS A 83 -8.41 6.83 6.70
CA LYS A 83 -9.36 7.46 5.76
C LYS A 83 -10.39 8.34 6.45
N GLY A 84 -10.29 8.53 7.74
CA GLY A 84 -11.15 9.40 8.52
C GLY A 84 -10.62 9.57 9.92
N GLU A 85 -11.10 10.59 10.60
CA GLU A 85 -10.73 10.82 12.00
C GLU A 85 -11.30 9.71 12.88
N LYS A 86 -10.53 9.32 13.89
CA LYS A 86 -10.92 8.28 14.85
C LYS A 86 -11.07 8.91 16.23
N LEU A 87 -11.92 8.33 17.05
CA LEU A 87 -12.22 8.88 18.37
C LEU A 87 -11.00 9.01 19.29
N TYR A 88 -9.99 8.14 19.09
CA TYR A 88 -8.79 8.17 19.91
C TYR A 88 -7.75 9.20 19.46
N MET A 89 -7.98 9.88 18.34
CA MET A 89 -7.05 10.90 17.84
C MET A 89 -7.19 12.18 18.63
N THR A 90 -6.06 12.71 19.12
CA THR A 90 -6.03 13.90 19.95
C THR A 90 -5.68 15.18 19.16
N ASP A 91 -4.91 15.02 18.10
CA ASP A 91 -4.49 16.16 17.27
C ASP A 91 -4.38 15.73 15.80
N PRO A 92 -5.51 15.45 15.15
CA PRO A 92 -5.49 14.95 13.78
C PRO A 92 -5.05 16.01 12.77
N VAL A 93 -4.21 15.56 11.82
CA VAL A 93 -3.86 16.34 10.64
C VAL A 93 -4.56 15.72 9.45
N VAL A 94 -5.33 16.51 8.72
CA VAL A 94 -6.18 16.03 7.63
C VAL A 94 -5.71 16.58 6.30
N VAL A 95 -5.60 15.69 5.29
CA VAL A 95 -5.32 16.07 3.91
C VAL A 95 -6.40 15.45 3.04
N GLU A 96 -6.94 16.19 2.09
CA GLU A 96 -7.87 15.66 1.11
C GLU A 96 -7.13 15.20 -0.14
N ASP A 97 -7.60 14.10 -0.72
CA ASP A 97 -7.00 13.49 -1.89
C ASP A 97 -8.08 12.86 -2.77
N GLN A 98 -7.71 12.51 -4.01
CA GLN A 98 -8.61 11.83 -4.92
C GLN A 98 -7.86 10.72 -5.64
N SER A 99 -8.41 9.49 -5.52
CA SER A 99 -7.86 8.31 -6.18
C SER A 99 -8.49 8.14 -7.57
N ILE A 100 -7.74 7.57 -8.51
CA ILE A 100 -8.28 7.22 -9.83
C ILE A 100 -9.25 6.05 -9.78
N THR A 101 -9.21 5.25 -8.70
CA THR A 101 -10.05 4.06 -8.55
C THR A 101 -11.29 4.31 -7.68
N THR A 102 -11.38 5.47 -7.05
CA THR A 102 -12.47 5.81 -6.16
C THR A 102 -13.14 7.10 -6.62
N ALA A 103 -14.47 7.11 -6.70
CA ALA A 103 -15.22 8.32 -7.02
C ALA A 103 -15.21 9.27 -5.82
N GLY A 104 -15.04 10.57 -6.10
CA GLY A 104 -15.06 11.60 -5.07
C GLY A 104 -13.74 11.77 -4.34
N LYS A 105 -13.71 12.70 -3.41
CA LYS A 105 -12.52 13.00 -2.63
C LYS A 105 -12.39 12.07 -1.44
N GLN A 106 -11.16 11.73 -1.11
CA GLN A 106 -10.82 10.96 0.08
C GLN A 106 -10.04 11.84 1.05
N LYS A 107 -10.08 11.47 2.33
CA LYS A 107 -9.26 12.09 3.36
C LYS A 107 -8.17 11.15 3.78
N LEU A 108 -7.03 11.70 4.12
CA LEU A 108 -5.98 11.00 4.84
C LEU A 108 -5.73 11.73 6.14
N VAL A 109 -5.74 10.99 7.25
CA VAL A 109 -5.69 11.55 8.59
C VAL A 109 -4.61 10.87 9.40
N ILE A 110 -3.74 11.68 10.00
CA ILE A 110 -2.68 11.21 10.91
C ILE A 110 -2.86 11.96 12.23
N ASP A 111 -2.75 11.24 13.33
CA ASP A 111 -2.72 11.86 14.66
C ASP A 111 -1.27 12.23 14.99
N ARG A 112 -1.04 13.49 15.39
CA ARG A 112 0.29 13.96 15.76
C ARG A 112 0.83 13.34 17.04
#